data_1afca2d931df09ce9ebd59967d64dfc4
#
_entry.id   1afca2d931df09ce9ebd59967d64dfc4
#
_cell.length_a   1.000
_cell.length_b   1.000
_cell.length_c   1.000
_cell.angle_alpha   90.00
_cell.angle_beta   90.00
_cell.angle_gamma   90.00
#
_symmetry.space_group_name_H-M   'P 1'
#
loop_
_entity.id
_entity.type
_entity.pdbx_description
1 polymer ?
#
loop_
_entity_poly.entity_id
_entity_poly.type
_entity_poly.pdbx_seq_one_letter_code
_entity_poly.pdbx_strand_id
1 'polypeptide(L)'
;NVYWINFGRNIGSEFQDYHYALVIYESKYTALVVPLTSKKDHTPKWIEENKEVIVDIGKIEGYPDDSKECYACTFMIQSVSKKRLDRCGNKKDGYFQIKVTDKQMKMVCDKISEITYNKITKGNIDN
;
A
#
# COMPACT_ATOMS: atom_id res chain seq x y z
N ASN A 1 -1.77 -5.01 -9.35
CA ASN A 1 -3.15 -4.50 -9.27
C ASN A 1 -3.48 -4.04 -7.86
N VAL A 2 -4.43 -3.14 -7.76
CA VAL A 2 -4.92 -2.60 -6.49
C VAL A 2 -6.25 -3.28 -6.17
N TYR A 3 -6.39 -3.67 -4.91
CA TYR A 3 -7.62 -4.30 -4.41
C TYR A 3 -8.15 -3.54 -3.21
N TRP A 4 -9.43 -3.73 -2.93
CA TRP A 4 -10.08 -3.29 -1.71
C TRP A 4 -9.91 -4.41 -0.68
N ILE A 5 -9.20 -4.14 0.40
CA ILE A 5 -8.75 -5.20 1.32
C ILE A 5 -9.25 -4.95 2.73
N ASN A 6 -9.76 -6.01 3.35
CA ASN A 6 -10.11 -5.99 4.76
C ASN A 6 -8.88 -6.35 5.59
N PHE A 7 -8.28 -5.35 6.23
CA PHE A 7 -7.12 -5.53 7.09
C PHE A 7 -7.50 -5.99 8.50
N GLY A 8 -8.79 -5.96 8.85
CA GLY A 8 -9.23 -6.28 10.19
C GLY A 8 -8.82 -5.20 11.17
N ARG A 9 -8.74 -5.55 12.44
CA ARG A 9 -8.31 -4.64 13.51
C ARG A 9 -6.93 -5.06 13.99
N ASN A 10 -5.94 -4.22 13.73
CA ASN A 10 -4.57 -4.42 14.17
C ASN A 10 -4.25 -3.36 15.21
N ILE A 11 -3.86 -3.79 16.41
CA ILE A 11 -3.49 -2.87 17.48
C ILE A 11 -2.26 -2.07 17.05
N GLY A 12 -2.35 -0.75 17.14
CA GLY A 12 -1.26 0.15 16.77
C GLY A 12 -1.09 0.39 15.29
N SER A 13 -1.99 -0.14 14.45
CA SER A 13 -1.97 0.09 13.01
C SER A 13 -2.82 1.28 12.62
N GLU A 14 -2.31 2.08 11.68
CA GLU A 14 -3.09 3.15 11.06
C GLU A 14 -4.11 2.61 10.05
N PHE A 15 -3.95 1.35 9.62
CA PHE A 15 -4.84 0.71 8.65
C PHE A 15 -5.66 -0.36 9.34
N GLN A 16 -6.93 -0.05 9.53
CA GLN A 16 -7.93 -0.96 10.09
C GLN A 16 -9.09 -1.06 9.12
N ASP A 17 -9.84 -2.16 9.21
CA ASP A 17 -10.99 -2.41 8.37
C ASP A 17 -10.62 -2.44 6.88
N TYR A 18 -11.33 -1.74 6.01
CA TYR A 18 -11.14 -1.79 4.56
C TYR A 18 -10.31 -0.62 4.05
N HIS A 19 -9.30 -0.94 3.24
CA HIS A 19 -8.47 0.05 2.55
C HIS A 19 -8.05 -0.46 1.17
N TYR A 20 -7.72 0.45 0.29
CA TYR A 20 -7.05 0.09 -0.96
C TYR A 20 -5.62 -0.35 -0.66
N ALA A 21 -5.16 -1.35 -1.37
CA ALA A 21 -3.79 -1.80 -1.25
C ALA A 21 -3.28 -2.36 -2.57
N LEU A 22 -1.99 -2.14 -2.80
CA LEU A 22 -1.29 -2.64 -3.97
C LEU A 22 -0.77 -4.04 -3.69
N VAL A 23 -1.13 -4.99 -4.56
CA VAL A 23 -0.61 -6.36 -4.47
C VAL A 23 0.74 -6.39 -5.16
N ILE A 24 1.77 -6.73 -4.39
CA ILE A 24 3.15 -6.85 -4.88
C ILE A 24 3.43 -8.26 -5.37
N TYR A 25 2.93 -9.26 -4.67
CA TYR A 25 3.18 -10.66 -4.96
C TYR A 25 2.01 -11.51 -4.50
N GLU A 26 1.70 -12.55 -5.25
CA GLU A 26 0.66 -13.50 -4.88
C GLU A 26 1.24 -14.90 -4.86
N SER A 27 0.93 -15.64 -3.79
CA SER A 27 1.13 -17.07 -3.73
C SER A 27 -0.25 -17.75 -3.91
N LYS A 28 -0.32 -19.06 -3.69
CA LYS A 28 -1.58 -19.78 -3.86
C LYS A 28 -2.70 -19.28 -2.93
N TYR A 29 -2.37 -18.98 -1.68
CA TYR A 29 -3.36 -18.63 -0.65
C TYR A 29 -3.18 -17.24 -0.06
N THR A 30 -2.05 -16.60 -0.28
CA THR A 30 -1.72 -15.31 0.33
C THR A 30 -1.28 -14.29 -0.71
N ALA A 31 -1.36 -13.03 -0.33
CA ALA A 31 -0.85 -11.93 -1.14
C ALA A 31 -0.02 -11.02 -0.25
N LEU A 32 1.10 -10.54 -0.79
CA LEU A 32 1.91 -9.53 -0.15
C LEU A 32 1.43 -8.17 -0.63
N VAL A 33 0.98 -7.32 0.28
CA VAL A 33 0.29 -6.09 -0.06
C VAL A 33 0.90 -4.87 0.63
N VAL A 34 0.80 -3.72 -0.05
CA VAL A 34 1.22 -2.43 0.46
C VAL A 34 -0.01 -1.53 0.55
N PRO A 35 -0.38 -1.06 1.75
CA PRO A 35 -1.52 -0.14 1.89
C PRO A 35 -1.29 1.16 1.14
N LEU A 36 -2.36 1.68 0.56
CA LEU A 36 -2.38 2.97 -0.14
C LEU A 36 -3.23 3.95 0.63
N THR A 37 -2.83 5.20 0.65
CA THR A 37 -3.64 6.29 1.21
C THR A 37 -3.59 7.49 0.28
N SER A 38 -4.73 8.15 0.10
CA SER A 38 -4.79 9.37 -0.71
C SER A 38 -4.27 10.56 0.09
N LYS A 39 -3.67 11.52 -0.63
CA LYS A 39 -3.23 12.77 -0.03
C LYS A 39 -4.42 13.59 0.41
N LYS A 40 -4.30 14.25 1.55
CA LYS A 40 -5.30 15.15 2.12
C LYS A 40 -4.80 16.59 2.01
N ASP A 41 -5.67 17.55 2.35
CA ASP A 41 -5.33 18.97 2.30
C ASP A 41 -4.13 19.31 3.17
N HIS A 42 -3.94 18.55 4.26
CA HIS A 42 -2.73 18.66 5.08
C HIS A 42 -2.20 17.26 5.32
N THR A 43 -0.89 17.15 5.49
CA THR A 43 -0.23 15.87 5.71
C THR A 43 -0.42 15.43 7.16
N PRO A 44 -1.03 14.25 7.40
CA PRO A 44 -1.14 13.72 8.75
C PRO A 44 0.23 13.54 9.42
N LYS A 45 0.24 13.68 10.74
CA LYS A 45 1.47 13.58 11.52
C LYS A 45 2.21 12.26 11.30
N TRP A 46 1.46 11.15 11.24
CA TRP A 46 2.08 9.82 11.06
C TRP A 46 2.78 9.67 9.70
N ILE A 47 2.30 10.37 8.66
CA ILE A 47 2.97 10.39 7.36
C ILE A 47 4.24 11.22 7.43
N GLU A 48 4.19 12.38 8.07
CA GLU A 48 5.38 13.22 8.26
C GLU A 48 6.48 12.48 9.02
N GLU A 49 6.11 11.74 10.06
CA GLU A 49 7.04 10.99 10.88
C GLU A 49 7.65 9.78 10.16
N ASN A 50 6.97 9.28 9.10
CA ASN A 50 7.41 8.10 8.34
C ASN A 50 7.76 8.43 6.89
N LYS A 51 8.08 9.67 6.61
CA LYS A 51 8.31 10.19 5.26
C LYS A 51 9.36 9.40 4.48
N GLU A 52 10.39 8.91 5.15
CA GLU A 52 11.49 8.17 4.52
C GLU A 52 11.10 6.75 4.09
N VAL A 53 10.01 6.23 4.64
CA VAL A 53 9.55 4.86 4.38
C VAL A 53 8.18 4.82 3.71
N ILE A 54 7.79 5.94 3.09
CA ILE A 54 6.56 6.08 2.32
C ILE A 54 6.93 6.58 0.92
N VAL A 55 6.26 6.05 -0.09
CA VAL A 55 6.48 6.47 -1.48
C VAL A 55 5.30 7.31 -1.95
N ASP A 56 5.61 8.52 -2.43
CA ASP A 56 4.64 9.34 -3.15
C ASP A 56 4.59 8.83 -4.59
N ILE A 57 3.58 8.04 -4.91
CA ILE A 57 3.46 7.46 -6.25
C ILE A 57 2.58 8.29 -7.18
N GLY A 58 2.05 9.42 -6.68
CA GLY A 58 1.24 10.31 -7.50
C GLY A 58 -0.15 9.74 -7.82
N LYS A 59 -0.68 10.13 -8.97
CA LYS A 59 -2.00 9.69 -9.40
C LYS A 59 -1.95 8.26 -9.91
N ILE A 60 -3.00 7.51 -9.57
CA ILE A 60 -3.14 6.12 -10.00
C ILE A 60 -4.34 6.01 -10.93
N GLU A 61 -4.12 5.41 -12.10
CA GLU A 61 -5.18 5.20 -13.09
C GLU A 61 -6.29 4.34 -12.50
N GLY A 62 -7.53 4.80 -12.66
CA GLY A 62 -8.70 4.08 -12.19
C GLY A 62 -9.08 4.36 -10.74
N TYR A 63 -8.28 5.13 -10.01
CA TYR A 63 -8.60 5.47 -8.62
C TYR A 63 -9.89 6.29 -8.56
N PRO A 64 -10.81 6.03 -7.61
CA PRO A 64 -12.14 6.66 -7.59
C PRO A 64 -12.14 8.18 -7.63
N ASP A 65 -11.13 8.79 -7.05
CA ASP A 65 -10.93 10.23 -7.18
C ASP A 65 -9.60 10.44 -7.91
N ASP A 66 -9.70 10.59 -9.23
CA ASP A 66 -8.53 10.72 -10.10
C ASP A 66 -7.83 12.07 -9.94
N SER A 67 -8.43 13.02 -9.22
CA SER A 67 -7.77 14.28 -8.90
C SER A 67 -6.76 14.12 -7.75
N LYS A 68 -6.85 13.03 -6.98
CA LYS A 68 -6.00 12.82 -5.83
C LYS A 68 -4.77 11.98 -6.16
N GLU A 69 -3.66 12.39 -5.56
CA GLU A 69 -2.43 11.61 -5.56
C GLU A 69 -2.42 10.69 -4.35
N CYS A 70 -1.61 9.63 -4.42
CA CYS A 70 -1.57 8.61 -3.38
C CYS A 70 -0.16 8.41 -2.83
N TYR A 71 -0.13 7.98 -1.58
CA TYR A 71 1.07 7.45 -0.94
C TYR A 71 0.97 5.93 -0.86
N ALA A 72 2.09 5.25 -1.11
CA ALA A 72 2.23 3.82 -0.82
C ALA A 72 2.99 3.67 0.49
N CYS A 73 2.35 3.07 1.47
CA CYS A 73 2.90 2.92 2.82
C CYS A 73 3.77 1.67 2.89
N THR A 74 4.95 1.74 2.29
CA THR A 74 5.84 0.60 2.10
C THR A 74 6.32 -0.02 3.41
N PHE A 75 6.43 0.78 4.48
CA PHE A 75 6.82 0.25 5.80
C PHE A 75 5.73 -0.60 6.45
N MET A 76 4.52 -0.57 5.91
CA MET A 76 3.38 -1.36 6.40
C MET A 76 3.09 -2.57 5.51
N ILE A 77 4.04 -2.96 4.67
CA ILE A 77 3.91 -4.15 3.83
C ILE A 77 3.59 -5.37 4.70
N GLN A 78 2.61 -6.16 4.26
CA GLN A 78 2.20 -7.33 5.02
C GLN A 78 1.59 -8.40 4.12
N SER A 79 1.62 -9.62 4.61
CA SER A 79 0.99 -10.75 3.95
C SER A 79 -0.43 -10.90 4.47
N VAL A 80 -1.38 -11.07 3.57
CA VAL A 80 -2.78 -11.30 3.92
C VAL A 80 -3.32 -12.51 3.18
N SER A 81 -4.36 -13.13 3.74
CA SER A 81 -5.08 -14.18 3.02
C SER A 81 -5.73 -13.61 1.76
N LYS A 82 -5.66 -14.32 0.64
CA LYS A 82 -6.33 -13.91 -0.59
C LYS A 82 -7.85 -13.77 -0.43
N LYS A 83 -8.42 -14.41 0.58
CA LYS A 83 -9.84 -14.25 0.91
C LYS A 83 -10.21 -12.84 1.38
N ARG A 84 -9.23 -12.05 1.77
CA ARG A 84 -9.43 -10.65 2.17
C ARG A 84 -9.39 -9.67 1.02
N LEU A 85 -9.05 -10.14 -0.19
CA LEU A 85 -8.98 -9.31 -1.39
C LEU A 85 -10.35 -9.21 -2.04
N ASP A 86 -10.89 -7.99 -2.12
CA ASP A 86 -12.13 -7.73 -2.83
C ASP A 86 -11.87 -6.88 -4.07
N ARG A 87 -12.67 -7.09 -5.12
CA ARG A 87 -12.62 -6.22 -6.28
C ARG A 87 -13.09 -4.83 -5.89
N CYS A 88 -12.52 -3.82 -6.54
CA CYS A 88 -12.93 -2.44 -6.33
C CYS A 88 -14.31 -2.21 -6.93
N GLY A 89 -15.17 -1.49 -6.20
CA GLY A 89 -16.53 -1.25 -6.63
C GLY A 89 -17.53 -2.24 -6.05
N ASN A 90 -18.71 -2.30 -6.64
CA ASN A 90 -19.78 -3.18 -6.16
C ASN A 90 -20.73 -3.53 -7.31
N LYS A 91 -21.67 -4.45 -7.06
CA LYS A 91 -22.64 -4.89 -8.09
C LYS A 91 -23.56 -3.79 -8.55
N LYS A 92 -23.94 -2.87 -7.66
CA LYS A 92 -24.90 -1.81 -7.96
C LYS A 92 -24.30 -0.76 -8.90
N ASP A 93 -23.09 -0.31 -8.60
CA ASP A 93 -22.43 0.78 -9.32
C ASP A 93 -21.38 0.28 -10.32
N GLY A 94 -21.16 -1.03 -10.35
CA GLY A 94 -20.16 -1.66 -11.21
C GLY A 94 -18.82 -1.84 -10.54
N TYR A 95 -18.03 -2.74 -11.09
CA TYR A 95 -16.65 -2.98 -10.66
C TYR A 95 -15.69 -2.21 -11.56
N PHE A 96 -14.58 -1.79 -10.99
CA PHE A 96 -13.54 -1.08 -11.74
C PHE A 96 -12.17 -1.60 -11.37
N GLN A 97 -11.18 -1.28 -12.19
CA GLN A 97 -9.79 -1.68 -11.95
C GLN A 97 -8.95 -0.45 -11.65
N ILE A 98 -8.09 -0.59 -10.65
CA ILE A 98 -7.09 0.41 -10.32
C ILE A 98 -5.73 -0.23 -10.62
N LYS A 99 -4.96 0.39 -11.50
CA LYS A 99 -3.67 -0.15 -11.92
C LYS A 99 -2.57 0.88 -11.74
N VAL A 100 -1.47 0.43 -11.18
CA VAL A 100 -0.25 1.24 -11.16
C VAL A 100 0.54 0.95 -12.43
N THR A 101 1.33 1.92 -12.87
CA THR A 101 2.25 1.73 -13.99
C THR A 101 3.46 0.91 -13.54
N ASP A 102 4.22 0.40 -14.51
CA ASP A 102 5.48 -0.30 -14.21
C ASP A 102 6.45 0.61 -13.46
N LYS A 103 6.47 1.90 -13.80
CA LYS A 103 7.29 2.89 -13.13
C LYS A 103 6.88 3.04 -11.66
N GLN A 104 5.58 3.14 -11.39
CA GLN A 104 5.05 3.23 -10.03
C GLN A 104 5.36 1.96 -9.23
N MET A 105 5.18 0.79 -9.83
CA MET A 105 5.51 -0.48 -9.18
C MET A 105 7.00 -0.54 -8.85
N LYS A 106 7.86 -0.10 -9.76
CA LYS A 106 9.31 -0.06 -9.53
C LYS A 106 9.65 0.86 -8.35
N MET A 107 9.03 2.02 -8.26
CA MET A 107 9.24 2.94 -7.15
C MET A 107 8.93 2.29 -5.80
N VAL A 108 7.82 1.56 -5.74
CA VAL A 108 7.40 0.86 -4.52
C VAL A 108 8.38 -0.27 -4.18
N CYS A 109 8.72 -1.09 -5.15
CA CYS A 109 9.63 -2.23 -4.94
C CYS A 109 11.04 -1.76 -4.56
N ASP A 110 11.53 -0.69 -5.17
CA ASP A 110 12.83 -0.11 -4.83
C ASP A 110 12.85 0.38 -3.38
N LYS A 111 11.77 1.02 -2.93
CA LYS A 111 11.65 1.48 -1.55
C LYS A 111 11.62 0.30 -0.57
N ILE A 112 10.89 -0.74 -0.89
CA ILE A 112 10.83 -1.95 -0.06
C ILE A 112 12.23 -2.57 0.08
N SER A 113 12.97 -2.68 -1.02
CA SER A 113 14.34 -3.19 -1.02
C SER A 113 15.26 -2.33 -0.16
N GLU A 114 15.15 -1.02 -0.28
CA GLU A 114 15.94 -0.06 0.49
C GLU A 114 15.67 -0.21 1.99
N ILE A 115 14.41 -0.27 2.39
CA ILE A 115 14.01 -0.41 3.79
C ILE A 115 14.54 -1.71 4.36
N THR A 116 14.34 -2.82 3.63
CA THR A 116 14.74 -4.16 4.06
C THR A 116 16.27 -4.24 4.20
N TYR A 117 16.99 -3.74 3.21
CA TYR A 117 18.44 -3.74 3.22
C TYR A 117 18.99 -2.93 4.40
N ASN A 118 18.49 -1.71 4.60
CA ASN A 118 18.94 -0.85 5.69
C ASN A 118 18.66 -1.45 7.06
N LYS A 119 17.49 -2.06 7.22
CA LYS A 119 17.11 -2.70 8.48
C LYS A 119 18.03 -3.87 8.82
N ILE A 120 18.32 -4.73 7.85
CA ILE A 120 19.20 -5.87 8.03
C ILE A 120 20.64 -5.41 8.32
N THR A 121 21.16 -4.51 7.49
CA THR A 121 22.55 -4.06 7.57
C THR A 121 22.81 -3.27 8.87
N LYS A 122 21.96 -2.31 9.19
CA LYS A 122 22.11 -1.50 10.40
C LYS A 122 21.88 -2.32 11.68
N GLY A 123 20.91 -3.22 11.64
CA GLY A 123 20.64 -4.09 12.77
C GLY A 123 21.82 -4.99 13.09
N ASN A 124 22.51 -5.49 12.10
CA ASN A 124 23.70 -6.33 12.26
C ASN A 124 24.90 -5.54 12.78
N ILE A 125 25.02 -4.28 12.38
CA ILE A 125 26.12 -3.42 12.83
C ILE A 125 25.91 -2.97 14.28
N ASP A 126 24.69 -2.68 14.66
CA ASP A 126 24.34 -2.16 15.98
C ASP A 126 24.35 -3.26 17.06
N ASN A 127 24.38 -4.50 16.65
CA ASN A 127 24.49 -5.65 17.54
C ASN A 127 25.95 -6.04 17.75
#